data_c623762361ec0e3bedfdf90c7356bdd2
#
_entry.id   c623762361ec0e3bedfdf90c7356bdd2
#
_cell.length_a   1.000
_cell.length_b   1.000
_cell.length_c   1.000
_cell.angle_alpha   90.00
_cell.angle_beta   90.00
_cell.angle_gamma   90.00
#
_symmetry.space_group_name_H-M   'P 1'
#
loop_
_entity.id
_entity.type
_entity.pdbx_description
1 polymer ?
#
loop_
_entity_poly.entity_id
_entity_poly.type
_entity_poly.pdbx_seq_one_letter_code
_entity_poly.pdbx_strand_id
1 'polypeptide(L)'
;VTTAYASQVRQHHHQASEAAIKRQINLELCASYVYPPMSHYFDRDDVALKNFAKYFLHQSHEEGEHAEKLMKLQNQQGGRIFLQDIKQADHDDWENGLNAMECALRLEKSVNPSLLELHKLATDKNDPHSEGHVQTQPGAERVCTVILHEPGFKYLCLTLRVICPWVLLRTI
;
A
#
# COMPACT_ATOMS: atom_id res chain seq x y z
N VAL A 1 17.27 -29.37 -12.14
CA VAL A 1 17.61 -28.85 -10.79
C VAL A 1 18.56 -27.68 -11.04
N THR A 2 18.04 -26.46 -11.07
CA THR A 2 18.84 -25.25 -11.19
C THR A 2 19.51 -24.97 -9.84
N THR A 3 20.81 -25.13 -9.78
CA THR A 3 21.62 -24.66 -8.65
C THR A 3 21.41 -23.15 -8.51
N ALA A 4 20.87 -22.73 -7.36
CA ALA A 4 20.73 -21.32 -7.06
C ALA A 4 22.13 -20.72 -6.86
N TYR A 5 22.67 -20.08 -7.88
CA TYR A 5 23.92 -19.33 -7.74
C TYR A 5 23.69 -18.17 -6.76
N ALA A 6 24.57 -18.05 -5.77
CA ALA A 6 24.59 -16.88 -4.89
C ALA A 6 24.78 -15.61 -5.74
N SER A 7 24.01 -14.57 -5.44
CA SER A 7 24.14 -13.30 -6.16
C SER A 7 25.51 -12.68 -5.93
N GLN A 8 26.19 -12.28 -7.00
CA GLN A 8 27.51 -11.64 -6.93
C GLN A 8 27.47 -10.22 -6.34
N VAL A 9 26.29 -9.58 -6.35
CA VAL A 9 26.10 -8.21 -5.81
C VAL A 9 25.66 -8.21 -4.35
N ARG A 10 25.42 -9.39 -3.75
CA ARG A 10 24.96 -9.49 -2.36
C ARG A 10 26.12 -9.19 -1.40
N GLN A 11 26.07 -8.01 -0.75
CA GLN A 11 27.10 -7.62 0.23
C GLN A 11 26.58 -7.68 1.67
N HIS A 12 25.59 -6.89 2.03
CA HIS A 12 25.07 -6.76 3.40
C HIS A 12 23.59 -7.09 3.53
N HIS A 13 22.98 -7.69 2.49
CA HIS A 13 21.55 -7.99 2.51
C HIS A 13 21.24 -9.16 3.44
N HIS A 14 20.68 -8.86 4.60
CA HIS A 14 20.35 -9.87 5.61
C HIS A 14 19.12 -10.67 5.18
N GLN A 15 19.10 -11.98 5.46
CA GLN A 15 18.01 -12.87 5.09
C GLN A 15 16.66 -12.41 5.66
N ALA A 16 16.63 -11.84 6.87
CA ALA A 16 15.44 -11.30 7.47
C ALA A 16 14.90 -10.08 6.71
N SER A 17 15.79 -9.19 6.25
CA SER A 17 15.41 -8.03 5.42
C SER A 17 14.84 -8.48 4.08
N GLU A 18 15.48 -9.45 3.42
CA GLU A 18 14.95 -10.08 2.19
C GLU A 18 13.55 -10.65 2.38
N ALA A 19 13.30 -11.36 3.47
CA ALA A 19 11.99 -11.93 3.77
C ALA A 19 10.93 -10.85 4.07
N ALA A 20 11.30 -9.79 4.79
CA ALA A 20 10.42 -8.68 5.09
C ALA A 20 10.06 -7.87 3.83
N ILE A 21 11.02 -7.61 2.93
CA ILE A 21 10.76 -6.96 1.64
C ILE A 21 9.80 -7.82 0.79
N LYS A 22 9.98 -9.14 0.72
CA LYS A 22 9.08 -10.03 -0.01
C LYS A 22 7.64 -9.97 0.52
N ARG A 23 7.49 -9.94 1.84
CA ARG A 23 6.18 -9.81 2.48
C ARG A 23 5.55 -8.46 2.14
N GLN A 24 6.31 -7.36 2.19
CA GLN A 24 5.83 -6.05 1.83
C GLN A 24 5.42 -5.97 0.36
N ILE A 25 6.21 -6.50 -0.56
CA ILE A 25 5.84 -6.58 -1.99
C ILE A 25 4.48 -7.27 -2.16
N ASN A 26 4.24 -8.38 -1.46
CA ASN A 26 2.97 -9.08 -1.56
C ASN A 26 1.79 -8.25 -1.01
N LEU A 27 1.99 -7.50 0.09
CA LEU A 27 0.97 -6.62 0.65
C LEU A 27 0.61 -5.48 -0.31
N GLU A 28 1.59 -4.82 -0.92
CA GLU A 28 1.37 -3.75 -1.91
C GLU A 28 0.65 -4.29 -3.17
N LEU A 29 1.05 -5.46 -3.68
CA LEU A 29 0.36 -6.10 -4.80
C LEU A 29 -1.08 -6.49 -4.43
N CYS A 30 -1.31 -6.96 -3.21
CA CYS A 30 -2.65 -7.23 -2.69
C CYS A 30 -3.51 -5.96 -2.67
N ALA A 31 -2.95 -4.86 -2.16
CA ALA A 31 -3.62 -3.55 -2.15
C ALA A 31 -3.95 -3.08 -3.57
N SER A 32 -2.97 -3.13 -4.47
CA SER A 32 -3.16 -2.80 -5.88
C SER A 32 -4.27 -3.62 -6.55
N TYR A 33 -4.45 -4.88 -6.18
CA TYR A 33 -5.49 -5.76 -6.71
C TYR A 33 -6.90 -5.48 -6.15
N VAL A 34 -7.00 -5.00 -4.91
CA VAL A 34 -8.30 -4.71 -4.26
C VAL A 34 -8.93 -3.42 -4.79
N TYR A 35 -8.16 -2.43 -5.17
CA TYR A 35 -8.68 -1.13 -5.62
C TYR A 35 -9.40 -1.13 -6.99
N PRO A 36 -9.02 -1.91 -8.03
CA PRO A 36 -9.72 -1.93 -9.31
C PRO A 36 -11.20 -2.32 -9.21
N PRO A 37 -11.61 -3.37 -8.49
CA PRO A 37 -13.02 -3.68 -8.28
C PRO A 37 -13.79 -2.51 -7.64
N MET A 38 -13.21 -1.80 -6.65
CA MET A 38 -13.80 -0.59 -6.07
C MET A 38 -14.00 0.49 -7.13
N SER A 39 -12.97 0.76 -7.93
CA SER A 39 -13.04 1.74 -9.01
C SER A 39 -14.18 1.44 -9.98
N HIS A 40 -14.27 0.20 -10.46
CA HIS A 40 -15.29 -0.22 -11.43
C HIS A 40 -16.68 -0.24 -10.81
N TYR A 41 -16.85 -0.56 -9.54
CA TYR A 41 -18.12 -0.46 -8.84
C TYR A 41 -18.67 0.98 -8.86
N PHE A 42 -17.82 1.97 -8.54
CA PHE A 42 -18.23 3.38 -8.54
C PHE A 42 -18.35 3.99 -9.95
N ASP A 43 -17.82 3.32 -10.98
CA ASP A 43 -17.99 3.73 -12.37
C ASP A 43 -19.27 3.21 -13.03
N ARG A 44 -19.99 2.28 -12.38
CA ARG A 44 -21.28 1.75 -12.85
C ARG A 44 -22.28 2.86 -13.09
N ASP A 45 -23.20 2.66 -14.02
CA ASP A 45 -24.25 3.61 -14.38
C ASP A 45 -25.27 3.83 -13.26
N ASP A 46 -25.54 2.82 -12.43
CA ASP A 46 -26.45 2.86 -11.29
C ASP A 46 -25.83 3.47 -10.01
N VAL A 47 -24.50 3.59 -9.93
CA VAL A 47 -23.78 4.20 -8.81
C VAL A 47 -23.25 5.58 -9.17
N ALA A 48 -22.56 5.72 -10.29
CA ALA A 48 -22.12 6.95 -10.95
C ALA A 48 -21.33 7.94 -10.08
N LEU A 49 -20.49 7.46 -9.16
CA LEU A 49 -19.62 8.27 -8.32
C LEU A 49 -18.20 8.35 -8.93
N LYS A 50 -18.06 9.11 -10.00
CA LYS A 50 -16.85 9.18 -10.82
C LYS A 50 -15.58 9.59 -10.07
N ASN A 51 -15.68 10.42 -9.03
CA ASN A 51 -14.49 10.82 -8.26
C ASN A 51 -13.97 9.67 -7.39
N PHE A 52 -14.86 8.85 -6.81
CA PHE A 52 -14.48 7.61 -6.13
C PHE A 52 -13.82 6.61 -7.10
N ALA A 53 -14.40 6.44 -8.29
CA ALA A 53 -13.81 5.58 -9.32
C ALA A 53 -12.39 6.01 -9.67
N LYS A 54 -12.17 7.29 -9.95
CA LYS A 54 -10.84 7.85 -10.23
C LYS A 54 -9.87 7.69 -9.06
N TYR A 55 -10.35 7.92 -7.84
CA TYR A 55 -9.53 7.78 -6.64
C TYR A 55 -9.02 6.35 -6.48
N PHE A 56 -9.90 5.35 -6.50
CA PHE A 56 -9.50 3.96 -6.32
C PHE A 56 -8.62 3.44 -7.46
N LEU A 57 -8.85 3.90 -8.70
CA LEU A 57 -7.97 3.58 -9.81
C LEU A 57 -6.56 4.16 -9.59
N HIS A 58 -6.47 5.39 -9.11
CA HIS A 58 -5.19 6.02 -8.78
C HIS A 58 -4.47 5.27 -7.66
N GLN A 59 -5.18 4.90 -6.57
CA GLN A 59 -4.61 4.10 -5.49
C GLN A 59 -4.07 2.76 -6.01
N SER A 60 -4.80 2.07 -6.89
CA SER A 60 -4.32 0.83 -7.50
C SER A 60 -2.97 1.01 -8.20
N HIS A 61 -2.81 2.09 -8.96
CA HIS A 61 -1.54 2.39 -9.64
C HIS A 61 -0.42 2.73 -8.64
N GLU A 62 -0.70 3.52 -7.62
CA GLU A 62 0.29 3.88 -6.59
C GLU A 62 0.82 2.65 -5.86
N GLU A 63 -0.07 1.73 -5.42
CA GLU A 63 0.34 0.50 -4.74
C GLU A 63 1.15 -0.43 -5.66
N GLY A 64 0.79 -0.48 -6.96
CA GLY A 64 1.58 -1.17 -7.97
C GLY A 64 3.00 -0.60 -8.10
N GLU A 65 3.13 0.73 -8.14
CA GLU A 65 4.43 1.40 -8.17
C GLU A 65 5.26 1.16 -6.88
N HIS A 66 4.62 1.10 -5.72
CA HIS A 66 5.29 0.77 -4.46
C HIS A 66 5.88 -0.64 -4.52
N ALA A 67 5.10 -1.62 -4.97
CA ALA A 67 5.57 -2.98 -5.15
C ALA A 67 6.75 -3.05 -6.14
N GLU A 68 6.69 -2.34 -7.26
CA GLU A 68 7.77 -2.29 -8.25
C GLU A 68 9.07 -1.69 -7.68
N LYS A 69 8.98 -0.62 -6.89
CA LYS A 69 10.13 0.00 -6.21
C LYS A 69 10.79 -0.99 -5.26
N LEU A 70 10.01 -1.74 -4.48
CA LEU A 70 10.51 -2.76 -3.56
C LEU A 70 11.12 -3.96 -4.32
N MET A 71 10.53 -4.39 -5.43
CA MET A 71 11.10 -5.43 -6.29
C MET A 71 12.45 -5.00 -6.87
N LYS A 72 12.54 -3.74 -7.31
CA LYS A 72 13.80 -3.17 -7.81
C LYS A 72 14.87 -3.13 -6.71
N LEU A 73 14.51 -2.68 -5.50
CA LEU A 73 15.40 -2.70 -4.34
C LEU A 73 15.92 -4.11 -4.05
N GLN A 74 15.00 -5.09 -4.02
CA GLN A 74 15.36 -6.50 -3.78
C GLN A 74 16.40 -7.02 -4.78
N ASN A 75 16.21 -6.71 -6.08
CA ASN A 75 17.16 -7.09 -7.12
C ASN A 75 18.50 -6.38 -6.97
N GLN A 76 18.51 -5.09 -6.64
CA GLN A 76 19.73 -4.30 -6.45
C GLN A 76 20.59 -4.84 -5.29
N GLN A 77 19.94 -5.34 -4.25
CA GLN A 77 20.62 -5.93 -3.09
C GLN A 77 21.01 -7.41 -3.29
N GLY A 78 20.74 -7.97 -4.46
CA GLY A 78 21.07 -9.37 -4.79
C GLY A 78 20.12 -10.38 -4.15
N GLY A 79 18.96 -9.95 -3.69
CA GLY A 79 17.87 -10.82 -3.27
C GLY A 79 17.19 -11.49 -4.47
N ARG A 80 16.15 -12.28 -4.19
CA ARG A 80 15.32 -12.93 -5.21
C ARG A 80 13.85 -12.61 -4.94
N ILE A 81 13.11 -12.35 -6.02
CA ILE A 81 11.67 -12.10 -5.97
C ILE A 81 10.97 -13.43 -6.15
N PHE A 82 10.11 -13.75 -5.19
CA PHE A 82 9.16 -14.86 -5.26
C PHE A 82 7.79 -14.28 -4.92
N LEU A 83 6.95 -14.12 -5.94
CA LEU A 83 5.59 -13.65 -5.75
C LEU A 83 4.75 -14.75 -5.09
N GLN A 84 3.89 -14.34 -4.18
CA GLN A 84 2.95 -15.21 -3.49
C GLN A 84 1.55 -15.03 -4.07
N ASP A 85 0.65 -15.94 -3.76
CA ASP A 85 -0.75 -15.84 -4.16
C ASP A 85 -1.40 -14.59 -3.57
N ILE A 86 -2.17 -13.90 -4.40
CA ILE A 86 -3.00 -12.77 -3.99
C ILE A 86 -4.40 -13.34 -3.73
N LYS A 87 -4.88 -13.17 -2.50
CA LYS A 87 -6.26 -13.56 -2.17
C LYS A 87 -7.25 -12.64 -2.87
N GLN A 88 -8.38 -13.21 -3.27
CA GLN A 88 -9.53 -12.43 -3.72
C GLN A 88 -9.93 -11.44 -2.63
N ALA A 89 -10.43 -10.28 -3.02
CA ALA A 89 -11.02 -9.32 -2.09
C ALA A 89 -12.19 -9.97 -1.31
N ASP A 90 -12.31 -9.65 -0.03
CA ASP A 90 -13.36 -10.23 0.82
C ASP A 90 -14.79 -9.79 0.39
N HIS A 91 -14.88 -8.73 -0.42
CA HIS A 91 -16.13 -8.15 -0.89
C HIS A 91 -16.05 -7.78 -2.37
N ASP A 92 -17.11 -8.09 -3.11
CA ASP A 92 -17.31 -7.66 -4.51
C ASP A 92 -18.38 -6.55 -4.63
N ASP A 93 -19.10 -6.26 -3.55
CA ASP A 93 -20.10 -5.19 -3.45
C ASP A 93 -19.70 -4.24 -2.33
N TRP A 94 -19.63 -2.94 -2.65
CA TRP A 94 -19.17 -1.90 -1.72
C TRP A 94 -20.32 -1.08 -1.13
N GLU A 95 -21.58 -1.35 -1.54
CA GLU A 95 -22.83 -0.71 -1.10
C GLU A 95 -22.83 0.82 -1.23
N ASN A 96 -21.83 1.49 -0.64
CA ASN A 96 -21.72 2.95 -0.65
C ASN A 96 -20.26 3.39 -0.46
N GLY A 97 -20.03 4.70 -0.70
CA GLY A 97 -18.67 5.27 -0.60
C GLY A 97 -18.05 5.19 0.79
N LEU A 98 -18.87 5.22 1.87
CA LEU A 98 -18.36 5.10 3.25
C LEU A 98 -17.75 3.72 3.49
N ASN A 99 -18.49 2.66 3.16
CA ASN A 99 -18.02 1.28 3.34
C ASN A 99 -16.74 1.02 2.53
N ALA A 100 -16.68 1.52 1.29
CA ALA A 100 -15.48 1.41 0.47
C ALA A 100 -14.28 2.14 1.09
N MET A 101 -14.48 3.36 1.61
CA MET A 101 -13.40 4.12 2.27
C MET A 101 -12.96 3.48 3.60
N GLU A 102 -13.87 2.88 4.35
CA GLU A 102 -13.53 2.10 5.55
C GLU A 102 -12.72 0.85 5.20
N CYS A 103 -13.06 0.19 4.10
CA CYS A 103 -12.30 -0.94 3.60
C CYS A 103 -10.88 -0.52 3.18
N ALA A 104 -10.75 0.56 2.40
CA ALA A 104 -9.48 1.15 2.04
C ALA A 104 -8.64 1.50 3.28
N LEU A 105 -9.24 2.14 4.28
CA LEU A 105 -8.55 2.48 5.53
C LEU A 105 -8.07 1.23 6.29
N ARG A 106 -8.86 0.15 6.32
CA ARG A 106 -8.43 -1.12 6.93
C ARG A 106 -7.26 -1.73 6.19
N LEU A 107 -7.28 -1.66 4.86
CA LEU A 107 -6.19 -2.13 3.99
C LEU A 107 -4.89 -1.37 4.29
N GLU A 108 -4.92 -0.05 4.28
CA GLU A 108 -3.77 0.80 4.60
C GLU A 108 -3.23 0.54 6.03
N LYS A 109 -4.13 0.35 6.99
CA LYS A 109 -3.75 -0.01 8.36
C LYS A 109 -3.12 -1.40 8.47
N SER A 110 -3.32 -2.30 7.51
CA SER A 110 -2.65 -3.60 7.47
C SER A 110 -1.26 -3.51 6.82
N VAL A 111 -1.08 -2.63 5.85
CA VAL A 111 0.19 -2.41 5.14
C VAL A 111 1.20 -1.63 5.99
N ASN A 112 0.75 -0.56 6.64
CA ASN A 112 1.61 0.37 7.39
C ASN A 112 2.45 -0.28 8.52
N PRO A 113 1.92 -1.17 9.39
CA PRO A 113 2.73 -1.84 10.41
C PRO A 113 3.86 -2.69 9.84
N SER A 114 3.61 -3.37 8.71
CA SER A 114 4.64 -4.16 8.02
C SER A 114 5.75 -3.27 7.46
N LEU A 115 5.40 -2.10 6.95
CA LEU A 115 6.37 -1.11 6.46
C LEU A 115 7.23 -0.54 7.61
N LEU A 116 6.61 -0.24 8.76
CA LEU A 116 7.33 0.21 9.97
C LEU A 116 8.26 -0.87 10.52
N GLU A 117 7.83 -2.13 10.50
CA GLU A 117 8.68 -3.28 10.88
C GLU A 117 9.89 -3.40 9.92
N LEU A 118 9.65 -3.26 8.61
CA LEU A 118 10.72 -3.28 7.61
C LEU A 118 11.72 -2.14 7.84
N HIS A 119 11.24 -0.91 8.12
CA HIS A 119 12.09 0.23 8.44
C HIS A 119 12.97 -0.05 9.68
N LYS A 120 12.35 -0.51 10.77
CA LYS A 120 13.06 -0.87 12.00
C LYS A 120 14.12 -1.94 11.74
N LEU A 121 13.77 -2.97 10.96
CA LEU A 121 14.69 -4.04 10.62
C LEU A 121 15.87 -3.53 9.79
N ALA A 122 15.65 -2.62 8.84
CA ALA A 122 16.69 -1.98 8.04
C ALA A 122 17.66 -1.20 8.92
N THR A 123 17.15 -0.41 9.84
CA THR A 123 17.94 0.35 10.82
C THR A 123 18.74 -0.59 11.74
N ASP A 124 18.10 -1.60 12.32
CA ASP A 124 18.76 -2.57 13.22
C ASP A 124 19.88 -3.39 12.53
N LYS A 125 19.76 -3.61 11.22
CA LYS A 125 20.75 -4.33 10.41
C LYS A 125 21.73 -3.41 9.70
N ASN A 126 21.63 -2.10 9.93
CA ASN A 126 22.50 -1.09 9.29
C ASN A 126 22.48 -1.21 7.75
N ASP A 127 21.28 -1.34 7.18
CA ASP A 127 21.01 -1.42 5.74
C ASP A 127 20.46 -0.08 5.21
N PRO A 128 21.32 0.87 4.83
CA PRO A 128 20.90 2.23 4.44
C PRO A 128 20.09 2.25 3.14
N HIS A 129 20.21 1.24 2.29
CA HIS A 129 19.45 1.17 1.05
C HIS A 129 17.97 0.85 1.31
N SER A 130 17.69 -0.10 2.21
CA SER A 130 16.32 -0.41 2.62
C SER A 130 15.70 0.72 3.42
N GLU A 131 16.47 1.39 4.30
CA GLU A 131 16.00 2.51 5.11
C GLU A 131 15.53 3.70 4.24
N GLY A 132 16.34 4.12 3.26
CA GLY A 132 16.00 5.23 2.37
C GLY A 132 14.76 4.97 1.50
N HIS A 133 14.53 3.73 1.08
CA HIS A 133 13.33 3.38 0.28
C HIS A 133 12.04 3.42 1.10
N VAL A 134 12.08 2.97 2.35
CA VAL A 134 10.90 2.96 3.24
C VAL A 134 10.45 4.37 3.62
N GLN A 135 11.39 5.30 3.82
CA GLN A 135 11.08 6.70 4.16
C GLN A 135 10.35 7.47 3.05
N THR A 136 10.45 7.03 1.80
CA THR A 136 9.85 7.72 0.65
C THR A 136 8.43 7.28 0.32
N GLN A 137 7.88 6.27 1.01
CA GLN A 137 6.51 5.82 0.77
C GLN A 137 5.52 6.66 1.57
N PRO A 138 4.58 7.38 0.92
CA PRO A 138 3.54 8.12 1.61
C PRO A 138 2.49 7.13 2.16
N GLY A 139 2.39 7.09 3.48
CA GLY A 139 1.38 6.27 4.17
C GLY A 139 -0.03 6.87 4.10
N ALA A 140 -0.91 6.38 4.96
CA ALA A 140 -2.35 6.64 5.09
C ALA A 140 -2.83 8.12 5.03
N GLU A 141 -1.95 9.09 4.83
CA GLU A 141 -2.28 10.52 4.76
C GLU A 141 -3.18 10.88 3.56
N ARG A 142 -3.17 10.07 2.49
CA ARG A 142 -3.89 10.38 1.24
C ARG A 142 -5.36 10.04 1.27
N VAL A 143 -5.78 9.06 2.05
CA VAL A 143 -7.19 8.63 2.15
C VAL A 143 -8.11 9.79 2.57
N CYS A 144 -7.60 10.75 3.32
CA CYS A 144 -8.39 11.87 3.84
C CYS A 144 -8.61 13.02 2.85
N THR A 145 -7.80 13.17 1.80
CA THR A 145 -7.82 14.36 0.96
C THR A 145 -8.95 14.37 -0.07
N VAL A 146 -9.36 13.20 -0.56
CA VAL A 146 -10.38 13.07 -1.62
C VAL A 146 -11.79 13.32 -1.10
N ILE A 147 -12.04 13.03 0.15
CA ILE A 147 -13.38 13.15 0.78
C ILE A 147 -13.84 14.61 0.90
N LEU A 148 -12.92 15.58 0.85
CA LEU A 148 -13.25 16.99 1.04
C LEU A 148 -13.94 17.64 -0.18
N HIS A 149 -13.93 17.03 -1.35
CA HIS A 149 -14.41 17.62 -2.59
C HIS A 149 -15.78 17.12 -3.07
N GLU A 150 -16.39 16.15 -2.36
CA GLU A 150 -17.73 15.66 -2.72
C GLU A 150 -18.83 16.37 -1.92
N PRO A 151 -19.85 16.94 -2.57
CA PRO A 151 -20.99 17.54 -1.89
C PRO A 151 -21.76 16.45 -1.15
N GLY A 152 -21.83 16.56 0.17
CA GLY A 152 -22.53 15.61 1.07
C GLY A 152 -21.62 14.82 2.03
N PHE A 153 -20.32 14.77 1.80
CA PHE A 153 -19.40 13.94 2.61
C PHE A 153 -18.62 14.70 3.70
N LYS A 154 -18.97 15.93 4.02
CA LYS A 154 -18.30 16.71 5.09
C LYS A 154 -18.25 15.99 6.45
N TYR A 155 -19.24 15.16 6.75
CA TYR A 155 -19.29 14.38 8.01
C TYR A 155 -18.34 13.17 8.00
N LEU A 156 -18.04 12.61 6.84
CA LEU A 156 -17.13 11.46 6.70
C LEU A 156 -15.68 11.84 7.07
N CYS A 157 -15.26 13.02 6.66
CA CYS A 157 -13.92 13.53 6.98
C CYS A 157 -13.69 13.69 8.49
N LEU A 158 -14.73 14.10 9.25
CA LEU A 158 -14.66 14.21 10.72
C LEU A 158 -14.50 12.84 11.37
N THR A 159 -15.17 11.81 10.87
CA THR A 159 -15.09 10.45 11.42
C THR A 159 -13.72 9.82 11.14
N LEU A 160 -13.16 10.01 9.95
CA LEU A 160 -11.84 9.52 9.59
C LEU A 160 -10.70 10.28 10.32
N ARG A 161 -10.86 11.57 10.62
CA ARG A 161 -9.92 12.34 11.46
C ARG A 161 -9.78 11.79 12.88
N VAL A 162 -10.84 11.24 13.44
CA VAL A 162 -10.81 10.62 14.78
C VAL A 162 -10.07 9.28 14.77
N ILE A 163 -10.07 8.58 13.63
CA ILE A 163 -9.47 7.25 13.49
C ILE A 163 -7.98 7.30 13.09
N CYS A 164 -7.54 8.41 12.49
CA CYS A 164 -6.16 8.57 12.02
C CYS A 164 -5.49 9.82 12.64
N PRO A 165 -4.84 9.70 13.81
CA PRO A 165 -4.23 10.84 14.54
C PRO A 165 -3.11 11.56 13.77
N TRP A 166 -2.52 10.94 12.76
CA TRP A 166 -1.40 11.48 11.97
C TRP A 166 -1.79 12.58 10.98
N VAL A 167 -3.08 12.73 10.68
CA VAL A 167 -3.60 13.78 9.78
C VAL A 167 -3.56 15.17 10.46
N LEU A 168 -3.46 15.22 11.79
CA LEU A 168 -3.49 16.48 12.57
C LEU A 168 -2.16 17.25 12.58
N LEU A 169 -1.05 16.69 12.12
CA LEU A 169 0.27 17.30 12.26
C LEU A 169 0.74 18.14 11.06
N ARG A 170 -0.05 18.26 9.98
CA ARG A 170 0.31 19.05 8.79
C ARG A 170 -0.70 20.12 8.35
N THR A 171 -1.60 20.55 9.23
CA THR A 171 -2.53 21.68 8.96
C THR A 171 -2.34 22.84 9.93
N ILE A 172 -1.08 23.11 10.30
CA ILE A 172 -0.66 24.39 10.94
C ILE A 172 0.51 24.94 10.13
#